data_b213bd1cbb892be95aa1be9c877d883b
#
_entry.id   b213bd1cbb892be95aa1be9c877d883b
#
_cell.length_a   1.000
_cell.length_b   1.000
_cell.length_c   1.000
_cell.angle_alpha   90.00
_cell.angle_beta   90.00
_cell.angle_gamma   90.00
#
_symmetry.space_group_name_H-M   'P 1'
#
loop_
_entity.id
_entity.type
_entity.pdbx_description
1 polymer ?
#
loop_
_entity_poly.entity_id
_entity_poly.type
_entity_poly.pdbx_seq_one_letter_code
_entity_poly.pdbx_strand_id
1 'polypeptide(L)'
;DKSAQLEAFMATWGQTMGQQYKSYTNQMSVDLYGLKVPQVILNGEWKMAIGGVPVSAEWSESGTGQADYQITAVYSDAETEPYLKKHVYLFGFQQNQPKVLVTQQNQGNPDNYLYFNETANNELKNGFNQIVYG
;
A
#
# COMPACT_ATOMS: atom_id res chain seq x y z
N ASP A 1 11.99 1.67 16.09
CA ASP A 1 11.45 2.68 15.20
C ASP A 1 10.14 2.23 14.57
N LYS A 2 9.45 3.15 13.91
CA LYS A 2 8.11 2.87 13.39
C LYS A 2 8.12 1.90 12.23
N SER A 3 9.16 1.92 11.41
CA SER A 3 9.29 0.95 10.30
C SER A 3 9.44 -0.47 10.84
N ALA A 4 10.25 -0.66 11.88
CA ALA A 4 10.42 -1.96 12.50
C ALA A 4 9.14 -2.44 13.20
N GLN A 5 8.40 -1.50 13.81
CA GLN A 5 7.11 -1.81 14.43
C GLN A 5 6.09 -2.26 13.39
N LEU A 6 6.04 -1.61 12.24
CA LEU A 6 5.13 -1.98 11.17
C LEU A 6 5.50 -3.34 10.58
N GLU A 7 6.79 -3.60 10.41
CA GLU A 7 7.26 -4.89 9.91
C GLU A 7 6.83 -6.03 10.84
N ALA A 8 7.04 -5.87 12.15
CA ALA A 8 6.61 -6.86 13.13
C ALA A 8 5.09 -7.05 13.14
N PHE A 9 4.37 -5.94 13.06
CA PHE A 9 2.91 -5.99 13.01
C PHE A 9 2.42 -6.77 11.79
N MET A 10 2.97 -6.49 10.62
CA MET A 10 2.55 -7.15 9.38
C MET A 10 2.91 -8.63 9.36
N ALA A 11 4.02 -9.02 9.97
CA ALA A 11 4.37 -10.43 10.10
C ALA A 11 3.33 -11.17 10.94
N THR A 12 2.93 -10.60 12.06
CA THR A 12 1.94 -11.20 12.96
C THR A 12 0.53 -11.21 12.33
N TRP A 13 0.12 -10.09 11.77
CA TRP A 13 -1.19 -10.00 11.12
C TRP A 13 -1.28 -10.94 9.93
N GLY A 14 -0.22 -11.04 9.14
CA GLY A 14 -0.17 -11.95 8.01
C GLY A 14 -0.37 -13.40 8.45
N GLN A 15 0.29 -13.82 9.52
CA GLN A 15 0.09 -15.17 10.06
C GLN A 15 -1.37 -15.43 10.41
N THR A 16 -2.01 -14.46 11.06
CA THR A 16 -3.44 -14.56 11.41
C THR A 16 -4.30 -14.78 10.18
N MET A 17 -3.94 -14.14 9.07
CA MET A 17 -4.68 -14.22 7.81
C MET A 17 -4.25 -15.39 6.93
N GLY A 18 -3.24 -16.16 7.32
CA GLY A 18 -2.68 -17.21 6.48
C GLY A 18 -1.92 -16.66 5.28
N GLN A 19 -1.33 -15.50 5.40
CA GLN A 19 -0.62 -14.79 4.34
C GLN A 19 0.77 -14.40 4.80
N GLN A 20 1.70 -14.26 3.85
CA GLN A 20 3.07 -13.84 4.12
C GLN A 20 3.32 -12.51 3.45
N TYR A 21 3.56 -11.47 4.24
CA TYR A 21 3.79 -10.13 3.75
C TYR A 21 5.27 -9.77 3.74
N LYS A 22 5.69 -9.14 2.65
CA LYS A 22 7.04 -8.63 2.47
C LYS A 22 6.95 -7.12 2.25
N SER A 23 7.93 -6.40 2.75
CA SER A 23 8.02 -4.96 2.63
C SER A 23 8.70 -4.58 1.32
N TYR A 24 8.22 -3.52 0.70
CA TYR A 24 8.76 -2.95 -0.53
C TYR A 24 8.90 -1.44 -0.35
N THR A 25 9.71 -0.82 -1.19
CA THR A 25 10.00 0.61 -1.07
C THR A 25 9.94 1.27 -2.44
N ASN A 26 10.21 2.59 -2.47
CA ASN A 26 10.34 3.33 -3.73
C ASN A 26 11.52 2.85 -4.59
N GLN A 27 12.43 2.05 -4.03
CA GLN A 27 13.57 1.51 -4.76
C GLN A 27 13.47 0.01 -5.03
N MET A 28 12.48 -0.65 -4.46
CA MET A 28 12.24 -2.07 -4.69
C MET A 28 10.75 -2.30 -4.73
N SER A 29 10.22 -2.44 -5.95
CA SER A 29 8.78 -2.63 -6.17
C SER A 29 8.39 -4.09 -6.11
N VAL A 30 7.12 -4.32 -5.77
CA VAL A 30 6.50 -5.63 -5.91
C VAL A 30 5.89 -5.75 -7.31
N ASP A 31 5.93 -6.95 -7.86
CA ASP A 31 5.25 -7.25 -9.12
C ASP A 31 3.81 -7.68 -8.83
N LEU A 32 2.85 -6.82 -9.21
CA LEU A 32 1.43 -7.14 -9.11
C LEU A 32 0.90 -7.39 -10.52
N TYR A 33 0.90 -8.66 -10.94
CA TYR A 33 0.41 -9.06 -12.26
C TYR A 33 1.06 -8.26 -13.41
N GLY A 34 2.36 -8.01 -13.30
CA GLY A 34 3.12 -7.27 -14.30
C GLY A 34 3.31 -5.78 -14.02
N LEU A 35 2.61 -5.22 -13.02
CA LEU A 35 2.81 -3.84 -12.60
C LEU A 35 3.80 -3.77 -11.44
N LYS A 36 4.82 -2.94 -11.58
CA LYS A 36 5.80 -2.72 -10.52
C LYS A 36 5.31 -1.63 -9.58
N VAL A 37 4.86 -2.01 -8.38
CA VAL A 37 4.28 -1.07 -7.41
C VAL A 37 5.29 -0.85 -6.27
N PRO A 38 5.64 0.36 -5.87
CA PRO A 38 5.00 1.64 -6.23
C PRO A 38 5.59 2.36 -7.45
N GLN A 39 6.56 1.78 -8.14
CA GLN A 39 7.29 2.47 -9.21
C GLN A 39 6.35 3.07 -10.27
N VAL A 40 5.35 2.29 -10.72
CA VAL A 40 4.45 2.74 -11.80
C VAL A 40 3.60 3.94 -11.39
N ILE A 41 3.34 4.09 -10.09
CA ILE A 41 2.63 5.26 -9.56
C ILE A 41 3.60 6.45 -9.49
N LEU A 42 4.79 6.22 -8.93
CA LEU A 42 5.75 7.29 -8.68
C LEU A 42 6.35 7.86 -9.95
N ASN A 43 6.45 7.08 -11.02
CA ASN A 43 6.98 7.57 -12.31
C ASN A 43 5.89 8.10 -13.25
N GLY A 44 4.63 8.03 -12.85
CA GLY A 44 3.53 8.59 -13.63
C GLY A 44 2.99 7.69 -14.74
N GLU A 45 3.51 6.47 -14.89
CA GLU A 45 3.00 5.53 -15.90
C GLU A 45 1.55 5.12 -15.59
N TRP A 46 1.22 4.96 -14.31
CA TRP A 46 -0.12 4.65 -13.85
C TRP A 46 -0.58 5.71 -12.86
N LYS A 47 -1.84 6.03 -12.91
CA LYS A 47 -2.45 7.00 -12.00
C LYS A 47 -3.10 6.26 -10.85
N MET A 48 -2.89 6.78 -9.64
CA MET A 48 -3.54 6.23 -8.47
C MET A 48 -4.94 6.78 -8.33
N ALA A 49 -5.88 5.93 -7.94
CA ALA A 49 -7.22 6.36 -7.55
C ALA A 49 -7.55 5.74 -6.19
N ILE A 50 -8.24 6.49 -5.34
CA ILE A 50 -8.72 6.03 -4.04
C ILE A 50 -10.23 6.12 -4.04
N GLY A 51 -10.89 4.98 -3.85
CA GLY A 51 -12.35 4.94 -3.92
C GLY A 51 -12.89 5.44 -5.25
N GLY A 52 -12.16 5.21 -6.34
CA GLY A 52 -12.54 5.67 -7.66
C GLY A 52 -12.17 7.11 -7.98
N VAL A 53 -11.58 7.85 -7.04
CA VAL A 53 -11.21 9.25 -7.22
C VAL A 53 -9.71 9.35 -7.53
N PRO A 54 -9.32 9.94 -8.68
CA PRO A 54 -7.90 10.11 -8.99
C PRO A 54 -7.21 11.01 -7.97
N VAL A 55 -6.01 10.61 -7.55
CA VAL A 55 -5.22 11.37 -6.57
C VAL A 55 -3.77 11.39 -7.01
N SER A 56 -3.04 12.42 -6.58
CA SER A 56 -1.59 12.43 -6.68
C SER A 56 -0.98 11.66 -5.51
N ALA A 57 0.19 11.07 -5.73
CA ALA A 57 0.88 10.32 -4.69
C ALA A 57 2.38 10.56 -4.77
N GLU A 58 3.04 10.46 -3.62
CA GLU A 58 4.48 10.60 -3.51
C GLU A 58 5.01 9.64 -2.47
N TRP A 59 6.26 9.27 -2.59
CA TRP A 59 6.95 8.53 -1.55
C TRP A 59 7.40 9.52 -0.47
N SER A 60 7.09 9.24 0.78
CA SER A 60 7.47 10.12 1.88
C SER A 60 7.67 9.31 3.16
N GLU A 61 8.92 9.13 3.56
CA GLU A 61 9.20 8.37 4.78
C GLU A 61 8.70 9.08 6.04
N SER A 62 8.62 10.41 6.00
CA SER A 62 8.10 11.19 7.14
C SER A 62 6.59 11.24 7.20
N GLY A 63 5.91 10.87 6.12
CA GLY A 63 4.45 10.95 6.02
C GLY A 63 3.93 12.34 5.71
N THR A 64 4.82 13.31 5.41
CA THR A 64 4.44 14.67 5.04
C THR A 64 4.78 14.95 3.59
N GLY A 65 4.07 15.89 2.96
CA GLY A 65 4.33 16.25 1.58
C GLY A 65 3.19 17.06 0.97
N GLN A 66 3.28 17.26 -0.34
CA GLN A 66 2.34 18.10 -1.09
C GLN A 66 1.30 17.30 -1.86
N ALA A 67 1.57 16.02 -2.17
CA ALA A 67 0.64 15.20 -2.90
C ALA A 67 -0.60 14.88 -2.05
N ASP A 68 -1.65 14.38 -2.71
CA ASP A 68 -2.88 13.99 -2.02
C ASP A 68 -2.64 12.82 -1.06
N TYR A 69 -1.74 11.90 -1.41
CA TYR A 69 -1.41 10.75 -0.57
C TYR A 69 0.10 10.59 -0.47
N GLN A 70 0.61 10.44 0.77
CA GLN A 70 2.01 10.16 1.03
C GLN A 70 2.16 8.68 1.33
N ILE A 71 2.89 7.95 0.48
CA ILE A 71 3.18 6.53 0.68
C ILE A 71 4.39 6.43 1.60
N THR A 72 4.22 5.83 2.78
CA THR A 72 5.32 5.64 3.72
C THR A 72 5.86 4.21 3.69
N ALA A 73 5.02 3.24 3.36
CA ALA A 73 5.42 1.83 3.30
C ALA A 73 4.52 1.06 2.35
N VAL A 74 5.07 0.00 1.76
CA VAL A 74 4.34 -0.92 0.88
C VAL A 74 4.54 -2.33 1.39
N TYR A 75 3.46 -3.08 1.55
CA TYR A 75 3.51 -4.50 1.92
C TYR A 75 2.67 -5.32 0.95
N SER A 76 3.15 -6.49 0.60
CA SER A 76 2.43 -7.37 -0.32
C SER A 76 2.70 -8.83 -0.03
N ASP A 77 1.70 -9.67 -0.29
CA ASP A 77 1.77 -11.12 -0.24
C ASP A 77 1.96 -11.73 -1.64
N ALA A 78 2.28 -10.91 -2.64
CA ALA A 78 2.27 -11.33 -4.03
C ALA A 78 3.25 -12.46 -4.35
N GLU A 79 4.36 -12.57 -3.58
CA GLU A 79 5.35 -13.63 -3.84
C GLU A 79 4.83 -15.03 -3.50
N THR A 80 3.92 -15.14 -2.55
CA THR A 80 3.48 -16.43 -2.04
C THR A 80 2.02 -16.75 -2.36
N GLU A 81 1.20 -15.75 -2.70
CA GLU A 81 -0.20 -15.99 -3.01
C GLU A 81 -0.38 -16.34 -4.49
N PRO A 82 -1.34 -17.23 -4.79
CA PRO A 82 -1.61 -17.62 -6.18
C PRO A 82 -2.29 -16.51 -6.96
N TYR A 83 -2.41 -16.73 -8.26
CA TYR A 83 -3.07 -15.84 -9.20
C TYR A 83 -4.48 -15.48 -8.71
N LEU A 84 -4.83 -14.21 -8.80
CA LEU A 84 -6.10 -13.59 -8.37
C LEU A 84 -6.26 -13.44 -6.85
N LYS A 85 -5.26 -13.81 -6.05
CA LYS A 85 -5.34 -13.70 -4.59
C LYS A 85 -4.28 -12.80 -3.99
N LYS A 86 -3.61 -11.98 -4.81
CA LYS A 86 -2.52 -11.12 -4.37
C LYS A 86 -3.05 -9.78 -3.89
N HIS A 87 -2.42 -9.27 -2.82
CA HIS A 87 -2.75 -7.98 -2.23
C HIS A 87 -1.54 -7.08 -2.23
N VAL A 88 -1.75 -5.79 -2.51
CA VAL A 88 -0.75 -4.77 -2.22
C VAL A 88 -1.40 -3.75 -1.29
N TYR A 89 -0.76 -3.56 -0.13
CA TYR A 89 -1.16 -2.57 0.86
C TYR A 89 -0.21 -1.39 0.81
N LEU A 90 -0.79 -0.19 0.84
CA LEU A 90 -0.04 1.05 1.02
C LEU A 90 -0.37 1.58 2.41
N PHE A 91 0.67 1.87 3.17
CA PHE A 91 0.55 2.52 4.47
C PHE A 91 1.03 3.96 4.30
N GLY A 92 0.21 4.91 4.67
CA GLY A 92 0.57 6.29 4.44
C GLY A 92 -0.46 7.27 4.99
N PHE A 93 -0.46 8.48 4.40
CA PHE A 93 -1.25 9.58 4.92
C PHE A 93 -2.00 10.28 3.80
N GLN A 94 -3.23 10.66 4.09
CA GLN A 94 -4.05 11.51 3.22
C GLN A 94 -4.59 12.64 4.08
N GLN A 95 -4.31 13.89 3.71
CA GLN A 95 -4.69 15.06 4.50
C GLN A 95 -4.24 14.93 5.96
N ASN A 96 -2.99 14.48 6.15
CA ASN A 96 -2.35 14.27 7.45
C ASN A 96 -3.02 13.20 8.32
N GLN A 97 -3.87 12.37 7.73
CA GLN A 97 -4.53 11.27 8.45
C GLN A 97 -3.98 9.93 7.98
N PRO A 98 -3.64 9.02 8.90
CA PRO A 98 -3.21 7.69 8.51
C PRO A 98 -4.29 6.98 7.70
N LYS A 99 -3.88 6.37 6.60
CA LYS A 99 -4.78 5.60 5.76
C LYS A 99 -4.06 4.35 5.25
N VAL A 100 -4.67 3.20 5.45
CA VAL A 100 -4.18 1.94 4.90
C VAL A 100 -5.03 1.63 3.67
N LEU A 101 -4.37 1.57 2.51
CA LEU A 101 -5.03 1.34 1.23
C LEU A 101 -4.68 -0.05 0.72
N VAL A 102 -5.58 -0.65 -0.04
CA VAL A 102 -5.35 -1.97 -0.62
C VAL A 102 -5.82 -2.03 -2.06
N THR A 103 -5.07 -2.76 -2.89
CA THR A 103 -5.50 -3.15 -4.22
C THR A 103 -5.30 -4.64 -4.42
N GLN A 104 -6.20 -5.24 -5.17
CA GLN A 104 -6.09 -6.61 -5.68
C GLN A 104 -6.27 -6.60 -7.20
N GLN A 105 -6.07 -5.46 -7.83
CA GLN A 105 -6.32 -5.28 -9.25
C GLN A 105 -5.49 -6.26 -10.07
N ASN A 106 -6.15 -7.00 -10.96
CA ASN A 106 -5.51 -8.02 -11.78
C ASN A 106 -5.69 -7.77 -13.28
N GLN A 107 -6.26 -6.65 -13.66
CA GLN A 107 -6.48 -6.28 -15.07
C GLN A 107 -6.15 -4.81 -15.27
N GLY A 108 -5.67 -4.49 -16.47
CA GLY A 108 -5.48 -3.11 -16.88
C GLY A 108 -6.78 -2.44 -17.27
N ASN A 109 -6.68 -1.17 -17.60
CA ASN A 109 -7.78 -0.37 -18.12
C ASN A 109 -7.21 0.68 -19.07
N PRO A 110 -8.07 1.26 -19.95
CA PRO A 110 -7.57 2.17 -20.98
C PRO A 110 -6.88 3.43 -20.45
N ASP A 111 -7.24 3.87 -19.24
CA ASP A 111 -6.73 5.12 -18.68
C ASP A 111 -5.54 4.92 -17.75
N ASN A 112 -5.09 3.68 -17.59
CA ASN A 112 -3.98 3.33 -16.69
C ASN A 112 -4.20 3.78 -15.26
N TYR A 113 -5.38 3.49 -14.71
CA TYR A 113 -5.64 3.71 -13.29
C TYR A 113 -5.31 2.47 -12.48
N LEU A 114 -4.64 2.67 -11.37
CA LEU A 114 -4.46 1.65 -10.34
C LEU A 114 -5.38 2.02 -9.18
N TYR A 115 -6.39 1.19 -8.96
CA TYR A 115 -7.48 1.48 -8.03
C TYR A 115 -7.19 0.89 -6.66
N PHE A 116 -7.20 1.77 -5.67
CA PHE A 116 -7.09 1.39 -4.26
C PHE A 116 -8.38 1.75 -3.53
N ASN A 117 -8.66 1.01 -2.48
CA ASN A 117 -9.68 1.37 -1.52
C ASN A 117 -9.05 1.40 -0.13
N GLU A 118 -9.60 2.21 0.75
CA GLU A 118 -9.22 2.11 2.16
C GLU A 118 -9.62 0.72 2.65
N THR A 119 -8.71 0.06 3.39
CA THR A 119 -8.99 -1.28 3.91
C THR A 119 -10.20 -1.24 4.85
N ALA A 120 -11.04 -2.27 4.77
CA ALA A 120 -12.12 -2.45 5.73
C ALA A 120 -11.67 -3.19 6.99
N ASN A 121 -10.42 -3.68 7.00
CA ASN A 121 -9.91 -4.45 8.13
C ASN A 121 -9.56 -3.54 9.30
N ASN A 122 -10.29 -3.69 10.41
CA ASN A 122 -10.11 -2.84 11.58
C ASN A 122 -8.79 -3.09 12.29
N GLU A 123 -8.27 -4.30 12.27
CA GLU A 123 -6.96 -4.61 12.88
C GLU A 123 -5.84 -3.87 12.17
N LEU A 124 -5.87 -3.81 10.84
CA LEU A 124 -4.88 -3.05 10.07
C LEU A 124 -4.98 -1.56 10.37
N LYS A 125 -6.19 -1.01 10.37
CA LYS A 125 -6.41 0.41 10.66
C LYS A 125 -5.91 0.76 12.06
N ASN A 126 -6.33 0.01 13.05
CA ASN A 126 -5.98 0.26 14.44
C ASN A 126 -4.49 0.06 14.69
N GLY A 127 -3.91 -0.99 14.11
CA GLY A 127 -2.50 -1.26 14.25
C GLY A 127 -1.63 -0.15 13.69
N PHE A 128 -1.96 0.33 12.48
CA PHE A 128 -1.23 1.43 11.88
C PHE A 128 -1.39 2.72 12.68
N ASN A 129 -2.61 3.03 13.12
CA ASN A 129 -2.87 4.20 13.95
C ASN A 129 -2.06 4.17 15.24
N GLN A 130 -1.98 3.02 15.90
CA GLN A 130 -1.19 2.88 17.12
C GLN A 130 0.30 3.11 16.87
N ILE A 131 0.81 2.59 15.77
CA ILE A 131 2.22 2.80 15.40
C ILE A 131 2.48 4.29 15.13
N VAL A 132 1.60 4.94 14.39
CA VAL A 132 1.76 6.37 14.05
C VAL A 132 1.72 7.24 15.30
N TYR A 133 0.76 7.04 16.18
CA TYR A 133 0.50 7.92 17.31
C TYR A 133 1.06 7.41 18.64
N GLY A 134 1.43 6.16 18.71
CA GLY A 134 2.02 5.58 19.89
C GLY A 134 3.49 5.88 19.99
#